data_92db477def9396f66fe18059de49c798
#
_entry.id   92db477def9396f66fe18059de49c798
#
_cell.length_a   1.000
_cell.length_b   1.000
_cell.length_c   1.000
_cell.angle_alpha   90.00
_cell.angle_beta   90.00
_cell.angle_gamma   90.00
#
_symmetry.space_group_name_H-M   'P 1'
#
loop_
_entity.id
_entity.type
_entity.pdbx_description
1 polymer ?
#
loop_
_entity_poly.entity_id
_entity_poly.type
_entity_poly.pdbx_seq_one_letter_code
_entity_poly.pdbx_strand_id
1 'polypeptide(L)'
;MTAEPTPKAAAATDDRHDRLIDQPGRVQALRRAIFAVADRLDPVVDLTRPYVDGLENLPRDGRFLLVGNHTTLGMAEIVMIPYFVRRELGVRVRGLADRGFADMRGLPADLLAAAGAVVGERENGACLMANGETVLVFPGGGREMPKFKGEKYKLRWQGRSGFARLAIAHDYPIVPVGLVGGDDVYHGLVERDSLLGRAGQFIGSRVGGRPDMAIPPMRGLGPTLLPDPQRMYLRFGAPIDTAKPARTQADQWELDVKNRTQRALEAILADLLRLREDDPYRNLNPFARGRAVRPAAAASAS
;
A
#
# COMPACT_ATOMS: atom_id res chain seq x y z
N MET A 1 -25.56 -5.82 -28.53
CA MET A 1 -25.39 -4.47 -29.10
C MET A 1 -24.74 -3.60 -28.04
N THR A 2 -23.41 -3.44 -28.11
CA THR A 2 -22.65 -2.50 -27.27
C THR A 2 -22.85 -1.12 -27.88
N ALA A 3 -23.48 -0.22 -27.15
CA ALA A 3 -23.65 1.17 -27.58
C ALA A 3 -22.27 1.81 -27.79
N GLU A 4 -22.04 2.43 -28.96
CA GLU A 4 -20.85 3.23 -29.20
C GLU A 4 -20.78 4.37 -28.17
N PRO A 5 -19.59 4.62 -27.59
CA PRO A 5 -19.42 5.70 -26.62
C PRO A 5 -19.68 7.05 -27.32
N THR A 6 -20.35 7.95 -26.61
CA THR A 6 -20.53 9.31 -27.12
C THR A 6 -19.18 10.02 -27.35
N PRO A 7 -19.05 10.94 -28.31
CA PRO A 7 -17.77 11.63 -28.60
C PRO A 7 -17.14 12.28 -27.36
N LYS A 8 -17.94 12.78 -26.42
CA LYS A 8 -17.48 13.35 -25.15
C LYS A 8 -16.90 12.28 -24.20
N ALA A 9 -17.48 11.08 -24.18
CA ALA A 9 -16.99 9.97 -23.39
C ALA A 9 -15.69 9.39 -23.97
N ALA A 10 -15.60 9.32 -25.30
CA ALA A 10 -14.39 8.89 -25.99
C ALA A 10 -13.22 9.85 -25.74
N ALA A 11 -13.42 11.17 -25.87
CA ALA A 11 -12.41 12.20 -25.58
C ALA A 11 -11.95 12.18 -24.11
N ALA A 12 -12.88 11.95 -23.15
CA ALA A 12 -12.51 11.84 -21.75
C ALA A 12 -11.72 10.57 -21.42
N THR A 13 -11.93 9.49 -22.17
CA THR A 13 -11.17 8.25 -22.04
C THR A 13 -9.76 8.40 -22.60
N ASP A 14 -9.62 9.08 -23.74
CA ASP A 14 -8.35 9.36 -24.40
C ASP A 14 -7.44 10.25 -23.53
N ASP A 15 -7.96 11.36 -23.03
CA ASP A 15 -7.26 12.26 -22.10
C ASP A 15 -6.84 11.53 -20.79
N ARG A 16 -7.65 10.57 -20.30
CA ARG A 16 -7.29 9.76 -19.14
C ARG A 16 -6.17 8.79 -19.47
N HIS A 17 -6.21 8.14 -20.61
CA HIS A 17 -5.15 7.25 -21.07
C HIS A 17 -3.82 7.99 -21.17
N ASP A 18 -3.78 9.14 -21.86
CA ASP A 18 -2.58 9.98 -22.00
C ASP A 18 -1.99 10.37 -20.65
N ARG A 19 -2.82 10.74 -19.69
CA ARG A 19 -2.35 11.15 -18.36
C ARG A 19 -1.85 9.98 -17.51
N LEU A 20 -2.48 8.82 -17.60
CA LEU A 20 -2.18 7.68 -16.71
C LEU A 20 -1.16 6.72 -17.31
N ILE A 21 -1.27 6.41 -18.58
CA ILE A 21 -0.44 5.38 -19.24
C ILE A 21 0.76 6.04 -19.93
N ASP A 22 0.51 6.90 -20.89
CA ASP A 22 1.58 7.54 -21.69
C ASP A 22 2.37 8.58 -20.91
N GLN A 23 1.71 9.26 -20.00
CA GLN A 23 2.25 10.30 -19.12
C GLN A 23 3.07 11.40 -19.85
N PRO A 24 2.96 12.67 -19.47
CA PRO A 24 3.76 13.75 -20.05
C PRO A 24 5.27 13.51 -19.92
N GLY A 25 6.05 13.95 -20.90
CA GLY A 25 7.51 13.74 -20.95
C GLY A 25 8.26 14.21 -19.69
N ARG A 26 7.78 15.30 -19.03
CA ARG A 26 8.33 15.78 -17.74
C ARG A 26 8.13 14.75 -16.61
N VAL A 27 6.95 14.09 -16.55
CA VAL A 27 6.65 13.04 -15.56
C VAL A 27 7.51 11.81 -15.83
N GLN A 28 7.69 11.44 -17.10
CA GLN A 28 8.57 10.34 -17.48
C GLN A 28 10.04 10.61 -17.10
N ALA A 29 10.51 11.85 -17.27
CA ALA A 29 11.87 12.25 -16.86
C ALA A 29 12.05 12.15 -15.33
N LEU A 30 11.09 12.66 -14.55
CA LEU A 30 11.08 12.53 -13.10
C LEU A 30 11.05 11.06 -12.66
N ARG A 31 10.26 10.22 -13.30
CA ARG A 31 10.21 8.79 -13.04
C ARG A 31 11.56 8.11 -13.26
N ARG A 32 12.25 8.42 -14.38
CA ARG A 32 13.60 7.88 -14.62
C ARG A 32 14.58 8.31 -13.54
N ALA A 33 14.51 9.55 -13.09
CA ALA A 33 15.35 10.06 -12.01
C ALA A 33 15.05 9.36 -10.68
N ILE A 34 13.77 9.21 -10.30
CA ILE A 34 13.34 8.48 -9.09
C ILE A 34 13.84 7.04 -9.12
N PHE A 35 13.69 6.34 -10.25
CA PHE A 35 14.14 4.96 -10.37
C PHE A 35 15.66 4.83 -10.33
N ALA A 36 16.39 5.75 -10.98
CA ALA A 36 17.84 5.77 -10.89
C ALA A 36 18.36 6.02 -9.47
N VAL A 37 17.64 6.81 -8.66
CA VAL A 37 17.93 6.97 -7.22
C VAL A 37 17.59 5.69 -6.47
N ALA A 38 16.40 5.11 -6.71
CA ALA A 38 15.97 3.87 -6.05
C ALA A 38 16.95 2.71 -6.29
N ASP A 39 17.48 2.58 -7.51
CA ASP A 39 18.48 1.56 -7.86
C ASP A 39 19.83 1.76 -7.10
N ARG A 40 20.12 2.99 -6.67
CA ARG A 40 21.30 3.29 -5.82
C ARG A 40 21.06 3.12 -4.33
N LEU A 41 19.81 2.92 -3.91
CA LEU A 41 19.46 2.71 -2.50
C LEU A 41 19.61 1.25 -2.05
N ASP A 42 19.85 0.31 -2.96
CA ASP A 42 20.05 -1.11 -2.64
C ASP A 42 21.00 -1.34 -1.45
N PRO A 43 22.21 -0.72 -1.39
CA PRO A 43 23.12 -0.91 -0.26
C PRO A 43 22.55 -0.38 1.07
N VAL A 44 21.73 0.69 1.03
CA VAL A 44 21.10 1.28 2.22
C VAL A 44 19.95 0.38 2.71
N VAL A 45 19.14 -0.13 1.78
CA VAL A 45 18.09 -1.09 2.09
C VAL A 45 18.68 -2.37 2.65
N ASP A 46 19.74 -2.90 2.04
CA ASP A 46 20.45 -4.09 2.50
C ASP A 46 21.12 -3.90 3.87
N LEU A 47 21.49 -2.66 4.22
CA LEU A 47 22.04 -2.32 5.55
C LEU A 47 21.01 -2.55 6.65
N THR A 48 19.74 -2.19 6.42
CA THR A 48 18.64 -2.39 7.39
C THR A 48 18.16 -3.84 7.43
N ARG A 49 18.54 -4.67 6.45
CA ARG A 49 18.16 -6.09 6.34
C ARG A 49 16.65 -6.30 6.51
N PRO A 50 15.80 -5.67 5.73
CA PRO A 50 14.37 -5.93 5.84
C PRO A 50 14.07 -7.42 5.65
N TYR A 51 13.08 -7.94 6.37
CA TYR A 51 12.56 -9.28 6.14
C TYR A 51 11.58 -9.18 4.96
N VAL A 52 11.86 -9.86 3.87
CA VAL A 52 10.98 -9.88 2.68
C VAL A 52 10.76 -11.33 2.27
N ASP A 53 9.50 -11.71 2.14
CA ASP A 53 9.06 -13.08 1.92
C ASP A 53 7.91 -13.13 0.90
N GLY A 54 7.76 -14.25 0.18
CA GLY A 54 6.67 -14.48 -0.75
C GLY A 54 6.78 -13.72 -2.08
N LEU A 55 7.96 -13.25 -2.49
CA LEU A 55 8.16 -12.62 -3.80
C LEU A 55 7.86 -13.57 -4.95
N GLU A 56 8.04 -14.88 -4.76
CA GLU A 56 7.68 -15.94 -5.70
C GLU A 56 6.18 -16.02 -5.99
N ASN A 57 5.33 -15.48 -5.12
CA ASN A 57 3.88 -15.42 -5.30
C ASN A 57 3.43 -14.35 -6.30
N LEU A 58 4.33 -13.44 -6.70
CA LEU A 58 3.97 -12.37 -7.62
C LEU A 58 3.76 -12.91 -9.04
N PRO A 59 2.60 -12.67 -9.68
CA PRO A 59 2.37 -13.03 -11.07
C PRO A 59 3.41 -12.39 -11.99
N ARG A 60 4.10 -13.22 -12.79
CA ARG A 60 5.26 -12.81 -13.59
C ARG A 60 4.90 -11.89 -14.76
N ASP A 61 3.63 -11.88 -15.18
CA ASP A 61 3.12 -11.00 -16.24
C ASP A 61 2.88 -9.54 -15.76
N GLY A 62 3.02 -9.28 -14.46
CA GLY A 62 2.81 -7.96 -13.87
C GLY A 62 1.33 -7.55 -13.73
N ARG A 63 0.38 -8.42 -14.10
CA ARG A 63 -1.06 -8.13 -14.06
C ARG A 63 -1.68 -8.62 -12.76
N PHE A 64 -1.61 -7.81 -11.72
CA PHE A 64 -2.21 -8.14 -10.41
C PHE A 64 -2.53 -6.88 -9.60
N LEU A 65 -3.44 -7.05 -8.63
CA LEU A 65 -3.80 -6.05 -7.65
C LEU A 65 -3.17 -6.38 -6.30
N LEU A 66 -2.27 -5.53 -5.84
CA LEU A 66 -1.75 -5.57 -4.46
C LEU A 66 -2.77 -4.93 -3.52
N VAL A 67 -3.09 -5.65 -2.44
CA VAL A 67 -3.96 -5.13 -1.36
C VAL A 67 -3.19 -5.19 -0.05
N GLY A 68 -2.86 -4.02 0.50
CA GLY A 68 -2.02 -3.88 1.69
C GLY A 68 -2.68 -3.18 2.86
N ASN A 69 -1.96 -3.17 4.00
CA ASN A 69 -2.27 -2.35 5.17
C ASN A 69 -1.52 -1.02 5.11
N HIS A 70 -2.17 0.07 5.54
CA HIS A 70 -1.47 1.32 5.79
C HIS A 70 -0.74 1.27 7.15
N THR A 71 0.51 1.72 7.15
CA THR A 71 1.27 1.96 8.37
C THR A 71 1.07 3.38 8.90
N THR A 72 1.59 3.65 10.09
CA THR A 72 1.54 5.00 10.68
C THR A 72 2.13 6.03 9.70
N LEU A 73 1.37 7.07 9.41
CA LEU A 73 1.67 8.13 8.43
C LEU A 73 1.76 7.65 6.98
N GLY A 74 1.57 6.36 6.68
CA GLY A 74 1.52 5.84 5.32
C GLY A 74 2.83 5.92 4.54
N MET A 75 4.00 5.93 5.20
CA MET A 75 5.28 6.21 4.55
C MET A 75 6.04 4.94 4.14
N ALA A 76 6.05 3.92 5.00
CA ALA A 76 6.90 2.75 4.78
C ALA A 76 6.41 1.90 3.61
N GLU A 77 5.12 1.57 3.56
CA GLU A 77 4.53 0.69 2.55
C GLU A 77 4.51 1.30 1.16
N ILE A 78 4.28 2.62 1.04
CA ILE A 78 4.24 3.29 -0.28
C ILE A 78 5.61 3.34 -0.96
N VAL A 79 6.69 3.13 -0.19
CA VAL A 79 8.06 3.04 -0.71
C VAL A 79 8.47 1.58 -0.87
N MET A 80 8.32 0.76 0.17
CA MET A 80 8.87 -0.60 0.21
C MET A 80 8.16 -1.56 -0.73
N ILE A 81 6.82 -1.52 -0.80
CA ILE A 81 6.08 -2.44 -1.67
C ILE A 81 6.47 -2.22 -3.15
N PRO A 82 6.38 -0.98 -3.71
CA PRO A 82 6.81 -0.75 -5.09
C PRO A 82 8.28 -1.05 -5.34
N TYR A 83 9.16 -0.77 -4.37
CA TYR A 83 10.60 -1.03 -4.48
C TYR A 83 10.86 -2.53 -4.68
N PHE A 84 10.32 -3.42 -3.83
CA PHE A 84 10.55 -4.86 -3.92
C PHE A 84 9.87 -5.50 -5.12
N VAL A 85 8.66 -5.07 -5.48
CA VAL A 85 7.98 -5.53 -6.70
C VAL A 85 8.79 -5.16 -7.95
N ARG A 86 9.30 -3.92 -8.01
CA ARG A 86 10.14 -3.49 -9.13
C ARG A 86 11.47 -4.27 -9.19
N ARG A 87 12.11 -4.51 -8.03
CA ARG A 87 13.36 -5.27 -7.94
C ARG A 87 13.17 -6.72 -8.41
N GLU A 88 12.02 -7.33 -8.11
CA GLU A 88 11.70 -8.72 -8.47
C GLU A 88 11.25 -8.89 -9.93
N LEU A 89 10.35 -8.00 -10.40
CA LEU A 89 9.67 -8.15 -11.69
C LEU A 89 10.07 -7.11 -12.73
N GLY A 90 10.77 -6.05 -12.35
CA GLY A 90 11.06 -4.92 -13.24
C GLY A 90 9.85 -4.02 -13.55
N VAL A 91 8.67 -4.31 -13.01
CA VAL A 91 7.43 -3.57 -13.29
C VAL A 91 7.25 -2.39 -12.35
N ARG A 92 6.47 -1.39 -12.82
CA ARG A 92 6.07 -0.25 -12.02
C ARG A 92 4.77 -0.54 -11.28
N VAL A 93 4.71 -0.24 -9.99
CA VAL A 93 3.47 -0.30 -9.22
C VAL A 93 2.73 1.04 -9.27
N ARG A 94 1.42 1.00 -9.48
CA ARG A 94 0.52 2.15 -9.53
C ARG A 94 -0.35 2.20 -8.28
N GLY A 95 0.00 3.08 -7.35
CA GLY A 95 -0.72 3.24 -6.09
C GLY A 95 -1.98 4.10 -6.24
N LEU A 96 -3.15 3.56 -5.85
CA LEU A 96 -4.39 4.34 -5.79
C LEU A 96 -4.38 5.21 -4.52
N ALA A 97 -4.11 6.49 -4.70
CA ALA A 97 -4.00 7.50 -3.64
C ALA A 97 -5.36 8.08 -3.23
N ASP A 98 -5.45 8.71 -2.06
CA ASP A 98 -6.68 9.37 -1.60
C ASP A 98 -7.12 10.48 -2.57
N ARG A 99 -8.43 10.68 -2.69
CA ARG A 99 -9.03 11.71 -3.57
C ARG A 99 -8.58 13.13 -3.21
N GLY A 100 -8.15 13.38 -1.98
CA GLY A 100 -7.58 14.65 -1.57
C GLY A 100 -6.36 15.11 -2.39
N PHE A 101 -5.71 14.18 -3.11
CA PHE A 101 -4.62 14.52 -4.03
C PHE A 101 -5.09 14.96 -5.43
N ALA A 102 -6.39 14.88 -5.73
CA ALA A 102 -6.94 15.26 -7.04
C ALA A 102 -6.73 16.73 -7.40
N ASP A 103 -6.70 17.59 -6.38
CA ASP A 103 -6.53 19.06 -6.55
C ASP A 103 -5.07 19.52 -6.61
N MET A 104 -4.12 18.60 -6.39
CA MET A 104 -2.69 18.95 -6.50
C MET A 104 -2.31 19.31 -7.94
N ARG A 105 -1.45 20.32 -8.09
CA ARG A 105 -0.99 20.83 -9.38
C ARG A 105 0.52 21.09 -9.36
N GLY A 106 1.11 21.19 -10.56
CA GLY A 106 2.52 21.50 -10.72
C GLY A 106 3.47 20.40 -10.29
N LEU A 107 4.69 20.78 -9.87
CA LEU A 107 5.76 19.84 -9.55
C LEU A 107 5.38 18.78 -8.49
N PRO A 108 4.66 19.08 -7.39
CA PRO A 108 4.25 18.05 -6.44
C PRO A 108 3.34 16.98 -7.07
N ALA A 109 2.40 17.35 -7.92
CA ALA A 109 1.55 16.42 -8.65
C ALA A 109 2.37 15.56 -9.64
N ASP A 110 3.31 16.17 -10.36
CA ASP A 110 4.19 15.47 -11.28
C ASP A 110 5.11 14.47 -10.56
N LEU A 111 5.63 14.80 -9.37
CA LEU A 111 6.43 13.89 -8.53
C LEU A 111 5.61 12.70 -8.05
N LEU A 112 4.38 12.91 -7.56
CA LEU A 112 3.49 11.83 -7.15
C LEU A 112 3.15 10.91 -8.34
N ALA A 113 2.82 11.48 -9.49
CA ALA A 113 2.54 10.72 -10.71
C ALA A 113 3.77 9.93 -11.18
N ALA A 114 4.98 10.51 -11.10
CA ALA A 114 6.25 9.87 -11.42
C ALA A 114 6.56 8.70 -10.47
N ALA A 115 6.24 8.85 -9.17
CA ALA A 115 6.36 7.79 -8.18
C ALA A 115 5.30 6.68 -8.34
N GLY A 116 4.34 6.84 -9.26
CA GLY A 116 3.29 5.84 -9.53
C GLY A 116 1.94 6.12 -8.90
N ALA A 117 1.80 7.19 -8.11
CA ALA A 117 0.52 7.55 -7.49
C ALA A 117 -0.51 7.97 -8.54
N VAL A 118 -1.74 7.48 -8.36
CA VAL A 118 -2.91 7.81 -9.19
C VAL A 118 -4.08 8.08 -8.26
N VAL A 119 -4.89 9.09 -8.56
CA VAL A 119 -6.09 9.39 -7.76
C VAL A 119 -7.01 8.16 -7.74
N GLY A 120 -7.42 7.73 -6.54
CA GLY A 120 -8.19 6.52 -6.28
C GLY A 120 -9.66 6.64 -6.71
N GLU A 121 -9.88 6.86 -7.99
CA GLU A 121 -11.17 6.80 -8.66
C GLU A 121 -11.36 5.46 -9.35
N ARG A 122 -12.62 5.03 -9.46
CA ARG A 122 -12.95 3.74 -10.09
C ARG A 122 -12.47 3.68 -11.54
N GLU A 123 -12.69 4.76 -12.27
CA GLU A 123 -12.35 4.90 -13.69
C GLU A 123 -10.83 4.87 -13.92
N ASN A 124 -10.06 5.48 -13.01
CA ASN A 124 -8.60 5.46 -13.08
C ASN A 124 -8.07 4.05 -12.81
N GLY A 125 -8.58 3.36 -11.79
CA GLY A 125 -8.24 1.96 -11.51
C GLY A 125 -8.60 1.03 -12.67
N ALA A 126 -9.78 1.22 -13.29
CA ALA A 126 -10.19 0.46 -14.46
C ALA A 126 -9.26 0.69 -15.67
N CYS A 127 -8.89 1.95 -15.93
CA CYS A 127 -7.93 2.29 -16.98
C CYS A 127 -6.58 1.61 -16.77
N LEU A 128 -6.03 1.63 -15.55
CA LEU A 128 -4.77 0.96 -15.23
C LEU A 128 -4.85 -0.55 -15.46
N MET A 129 -5.90 -1.22 -14.97
CA MET A 129 -6.07 -2.66 -15.13
C MET A 129 -6.32 -3.08 -16.58
N ALA A 130 -7.09 -2.28 -17.34
CA ALA A 130 -7.32 -2.52 -18.77
C ALA A 130 -6.00 -2.46 -19.57
N ASN A 131 -5.01 -1.70 -19.10
CA ASN A 131 -3.68 -1.57 -19.73
C ASN A 131 -2.61 -2.49 -19.10
N GLY A 132 -2.99 -3.46 -18.28
CA GLY A 132 -2.07 -4.46 -17.74
C GLY A 132 -1.14 -3.95 -16.63
N GLU A 133 -1.40 -2.78 -16.03
CA GLU A 133 -0.54 -2.20 -14.99
C GLU A 133 -0.68 -2.93 -13.64
N THR A 134 0.41 -3.08 -12.90
CA THR A 134 0.36 -3.54 -11.50
C THR A 134 -0.22 -2.45 -10.62
N VAL A 135 -1.31 -2.75 -9.92
CA VAL A 135 -2.03 -1.77 -9.09
C VAL A 135 -1.87 -2.08 -7.61
N LEU A 136 -1.73 -1.04 -6.78
CA LEU A 136 -1.68 -1.15 -5.32
C LEU A 136 -2.80 -0.33 -4.70
N VAL A 137 -3.53 -0.93 -3.75
CA VAL A 137 -4.58 -0.27 -3.00
C VAL A 137 -4.51 -0.59 -1.52
N PHE A 138 -4.88 0.40 -0.72
CA PHE A 138 -5.08 0.27 0.73
C PHE A 138 -6.57 0.52 1.02
N PRO A 139 -7.40 -0.53 1.23
CA PRO A 139 -8.85 -0.36 1.32
C PRO A 139 -9.31 0.54 2.48
N GLY A 140 -8.57 0.56 3.59
CA GLY A 140 -8.81 1.47 4.71
C GLY A 140 -8.57 2.93 4.35
N GLY A 141 -7.68 3.20 3.37
CA GLY A 141 -7.29 4.53 2.94
C GLY A 141 -6.73 5.36 4.09
N GLY A 142 -6.81 6.68 3.97
CA GLY A 142 -6.27 7.62 4.96
C GLY A 142 -6.71 7.40 6.41
N ARG A 143 -7.76 6.62 6.65
CA ARG A 143 -8.24 6.28 8.02
C ARG A 143 -7.35 5.31 8.78
N GLU A 144 -6.51 4.56 8.07
CA GLU A 144 -5.56 3.62 8.69
C GLU A 144 -4.25 4.31 9.08
N MET A 145 -3.93 5.48 8.51
CA MET A 145 -2.68 6.18 8.77
C MET A 145 -2.56 6.76 10.19
N PRO A 146 -3.61 7.41 10.78
CA PRO A 146 -3.53 7.86 12.15
C PRO A 146 -3.75 6.67 13.10
N LYS A 147 -2.68 6.20 13.74
CA LYS A 147 -2.73 5.12 14.73
C LYS A 147 -2.76 5.69 16.14
N PHE A 148 -3.91 5.61 16.79
CA PHE A 148 -4.04 5.88 18.22
C PHE A 148 -3.46 4.71 19.03
N LYS A 149 -3.29 4.92 20.34
CA LYS A 149 -2.82 3.87 21.24
C LYS A 149 -3.72 2.62 21.13
N GLY A 150 -3.12 1.44 20.91
CA GLY A 150 -3.82 0.17 20.74
C GLY A 150 -4.41 -0.11 19.36
N GLU A 151 -4.14 0.74 18.35
CA GLU A 151 -4.67 0.56 16.97
C GLU A 151 -3.65 0.03 15.96
N LYS A 152 -2.40 -0.23 16.35
CA LYS A 152 -1.37 -0.76 15.45
C LYS A 152 -1.84 -2.04 14.76
N TYR A 153 -1.56 -2.15 13.47
CA TYR A 153 -1.83 -3.32 12.62
C TYR A 153 -3.30 -3.75 12.50
N LYS A 154 -4.24 -2.92 12.93
CA LYS A 154 -5.67 -3.18 12.75
C LYS A 154 -6.16 -2.66 11.40
N LEU A 155 -6.77 -3.53 10.60
CA LEU A 155 -7.39 -3.16 9.33
C LEU A 155 -8.72 -2.43 9.58
N ARG A 156 -8.92 -1.28 8.91
CA ARG A 156 -10.10 -0.42 9.06
C ARG A 156 -10.82 -0.22 7.74
N TRP A 157 -11.22 -1.30 7.10
CA TRP A 157 -11.85 -1.27 5.77
C TRP A 157 -13.29 -0.79 5.77
N GLN A 158 -14.01 -0.89 6.90
CA GLN A 158 -15.39 -0.39 7.07
C GLN A 158 -16.33 -0.82 5.94
N GLY A 159 -16.29 -2.10 5.55
CA GLY A 159 -17.14 -2.66 4.51
C GLY A 159 -16.75 -2.30 3.07
N ARG A 160 -15.66 -1.59 2.83
CA ARG A 160 -15.22 -1.24 1.48
C ARG A 160 -14.81 -2.48 0.69
N SER A 161 -15.44 -2.67 -0.45
CA SER A 161 -15.24 -3.80 -1.38
C SER A 161 -14.89 -3.37 -2.80
N GLY A 162 -14.80 -2.06 -3.07
CA GLY A 162 -14.58 -1.53 -4.41
C GLY A 162 -13.34 -2.08 -5.12
N PHE A 163 -12.29 -2.43 -4.38
CA PHE A 163 -11.11 -3.07 -4.93
C PHE A 163 -11.41 -4.49 -5.45
N ALA A 164 -12.24 -5.27 -4.73
CA ALA A 164 -12.64 -6.61 -5.15
C ALA A 164 -13.50 -6.55 -6.43
N ARG A 165 -14.48 -5.62 -6.47
CA ARG A 165 -15.28 -5.38 -7.67
C ARG A 165 -14.43 -5.02 -8.88
N LEU A 166 -13.40 -4.17 -8.69
CA LEU A 166 -12.51 -3.76 -9.74
C LEU A 166 -11.66 -4.94 -10.25
N ALA A 167 -11.10 -5.74 -9.35
CA ALA A 167 -10.32 -6.91 -9.67
C ALA A 167 -11.14 -7.97 -10.44
N ILE A 168 -12.36 -8.25 -9.97
CA ILE A 168 -13.31 -9.17 -10.63
C ILE A 168 -13.65 -8.69 -12.05
N ALA A 169 -13.89 -7.39 -12.23
CA ALA A 169 -14.29 -6.84 -13.53
C ALA A 169 -13.17 -6.90 -14.59
N HIS A 170 -11.92 -7.04 -14.18
CA HIS A 170 -10.75 -7.06 -15.06
C HIS A 170 -9.97 -8.39 -15.02
N ASP A 171 -10.50 -9.42 -14.36
CA ASP A 171 -9.83 -10.72 -14.17
C ASP A 171 -8.41 -10.56 -13.59
N TYR A 172 -8.27 -9.69 -12.58
CA TYR A 172 -7.02 -9.43 -11.90
C TYR A 172 -6.90 -10.27 -10.63
N PRO A 173 -5.91 -11.15 -10.50
CA PRO A 173 -5.64 -11.81 -9.23
C PRO A 173 -5.26 -10.77 -8.17
N ILE A 174 -5.69 -11.00 -6.92
CA ILE A 174 -5.35 -10.15 -5.79
C ILE A 174 -4.20 -10.79 -5.02
N VAL A 175 -3.12 -10.05 -4.83
CA VAL A 175 -2.00 -10.44 -3.96
C VAL A 175 -2.10 -9.63 -2.68
N PRO A 176 -2.48 -10.24 -1.54
CA PRO A 176 -2.45 -9.56 -0.25
C PRO A 176 -0.99 -9.32 0.17
N VAL A 177 -0.68 -8.12 0.66
CA VAL A 177 0.68 -7.74 1.07
C VAL A 177 0.65 -7.09 2.44
N GLY A 178 1.33 -7.71 3.42
CA GLY A 178 1.42 -7.21 4.80
C GLY A 178 2.78 -6.59 5.09
N LEU A 179 2.78 -5.42 5.75
CA LEU A 179 3.98 -4.75 6.24
C LEU A 179 3.88 -4.49 7.73
N VAL A 180 4.89 -4.98 8.48
CA VAL A 180 5.06 -4.79 9.91
C VAL A 180 6.39 -4.07 10.19
N GLY A 181 6.44 -3.29 11.27
CA GLY A 181 7.53 -2.38 11.63
C GLY A 181 7.17 -0.92 11.44
N GLY A 182 6.40 -0.57 10.40
CA GLY A 182 6.03 0.81 10.10
C GLY A 182 5.16 1.47 11.17
N ASP A 183 4.27 0.70 11.84
CA ASP A 183 3.47 1.21 12.96
C ASP A 183 4.28 1.40 14.26
N ASP A 184 5.49 0.84 14.31
CA ASP A 184 6.35 0.94 15.49
C ASP A 184 7.34 2.11 15.44
N VAL A 185 7.46 2.75 14.27
CA VAL A 185 8.28 3.97 14.10
C VAL A 185 7.77 5.12 14.96
N TYR A 186 6.44 5.16 15.18
CA TYR A 186 5.79 6.13 16.07
C TYR A 186 4.82 5.46 17.02
N HIS A 187 4.65 6.05 18.21
CA HIS A 187 3.77 5.55 19.25
C HIS A 187 2.70 6.58 19.57
N GLY A 188 1.44 6.26 19.29
CA GLY A 188 0.29 7.07 19.72
C GLY A 188 0.21 7.13 21.26
N LEU A 189 0.08 8.32 21.80
CA LEU A 189 0.10 8.56 23.24
C LEU A 189 -1.28 8.41 23.88
N VAL A 190 -2.35 8.62 23.12
CA VAL A 190 -3.73 8.63 23.58
C VAL A 190 -4.59 7.61 22.87
N GLU A 191 -5.58 7.07 23.55
CA GLU A 191 -6.61 6.22 22.94
C GLU A 191 -7.62 7.10 22.20
N ARG A 192 -8.20 6.58 21.10
CA ARG A 192 -9.12 7.32 20.23
C ARG A 192 -10.34 7.84 21.00
N ASP A 193 -10.91 7.00 21.86
CA ASP A 193 -12.14 7.29 22.59
C ASP A 193 -11.91 8.02 23.92
N SER A 194 -10.65 8.29 24.30
CA SER A 194 -10.32 9.11 25.47
C SER A 194 -10.74 10.56 25.26
N LEU A 195 -10.91 11.32 26.34
CA LEU A 195 -11.26 12.75 26.28
C LEU A 195 -10.26 13.53 25.43
N LEU A 196 -8.96 13.27 25.61
CA LEU A 196 -7.90 13.90 24.81
C LEU A 196 -7.92 13.45 23.34
N GLY A 197 -8.20 12.18 23.07
CA GLY A 197 -8.35 11.67 21.72
C GLY A 197 -9.52 12.30 20.98
N ARG A 198 -10.66 12.43 21.63
CA ARG A 198 -11.86 13.12 21.10
C ARG A 198 -11.61 14.61 20.87
N ALA A 199 -10.98 15.30 21.82
CA ALA A 199 -10.61 16.70 21.66
C ALA A 199 -9.65 16.90 20.48
N GLY A 200 -8.63 16.04 20.32
CA GLY A 200 -7.71 16.08 19.20
C GLY A 200 -8.41 15.86 17.85
N GLN A 201 -9.34 14.90 17.77
CA GLN A 201 -10.15 14.67 16.56
C GLN A 201 -11.04 15.89 16.24
N PHE A 202 -11.65 16.50 17.25
CA PHE A 202 -12.48 17.69 17.07
C PHE A 202 -11.66 18.88 16.53
N ILE A 203 -10.47 19.13 17.10
CA ILE A 203 -9.56 20.18 16.63
C ILE A 203 -9.07 19.85 15.21
N GLY A 204 -8.63 18.61 14.96
CA GLY A 204 -8.19 18.15 13.65
C GLY A 204 -9.25 18.31 12.57
N SER A 205 -10.54 18.08 12.90
CA SER A 205 -11.65 18.28 11.96
C SER A 205 -11.85 19.75 11.57
N ARG A 206 -11.50 20.67 12.47
CA ARG A 206 -11.58 22.12 12.20
C ARG A 206 -10.44 22.64 11.34
N VAL A 207 -9.28 22.01 11.43
CA VAL A 207 -8.05 22.41 10.70
C VAL A 207 -7.87 21.65 9.38
N GLY A 208 -8.18 20.36 9.34
CA GLY A 208 -7.89 19.47 8.22
C GLY A 208 -9.11 18.92 7.48
N GLY A 209 -10.33 19.30 7.85
CA GLY A 209 -11.57 18.95 7.13
C GLY A 209 -12.08 17.51 7.29
N ARG A 210 -11.28 16.57 7.84
CA ARG A 210 -11.68 15.14 8.00
C ARG A 210 -11.30 14.61 9.38
N PRO A 211 -12.29 14.41 10.29
CA PRO A 211 -12.05 13.95 11.67
C PRO A 211 -11.34 12.59 11.75
N ASP A 212 -11.63 11.71 10.78
CA ASP A 212 -11.11 10.35 10.73
C ASP A 212 -9.63 10.26 10.29
N MET A 213 -9.05 11.38 9.84
CA MET A 213 -7.64 11.52 9.46
C MET A 213 -6.81 12.35 10.45
N ALA A 214 -7.41 12.77 11.60
CA ALA A 214 -6.70 13.53 12.62
C ALA A 214 -5.54 12.71 13.20
N ILE A 215 -4.32 13.23 13.09
CA ILE A 215 -3.11 12.59 13.62
C ILE A 215 -3.12 12.75 15.17
N PRO A 216 -3.05 11.64 15.94
CA PRO A 216 -2.99 11.73 17.39
C PRO A 216 -1.66 12.32 17.86
N PRO A 217 -1.59 12.85 19.09
CA PRO A 217 -0.31 13.08 19.75
C PRO A 217 0.51 11.79 19.73
N MET A 218 1.74 11.85 19.22
CA MET A 218 2.63 10.69 19.06
C MET A 218 4.05 11.07 19.48
N ARG A 219 4.86 10.04 19.75
CA ARG A 219 6.29 10.17 19.94
C ARG A 219 7.02 9.13 19.08
N GLY A 220 8.24 9.42 18.71
CA GLY A 220 9.16 8.45 18.09
C GLY A 220 10.21 7.98 19.10
N LEU A 221 11.48 8.19 18.77
CA LEU A 221 12.63 7.82 19.62
C LEU A 221 12.62 8.61 20.92
N GLY A 222 12.43 7.92 22.03
CA GLY A 222 12.28 8.56 23.34
C GLY A 222 11.06 9.52 23.37
N PRO A 223 11.21 10.74 23.92
CA PRO A 223 10.16 11.75 23.96
C PRO A 223 10.11 12.64 22.71
N THR A 224 10.86 12.33 21.66
CA THR A 224 11.00 13.18 20.48
C THR A 224 10.05 12.76 19.34
N LEU A 225 9.98 13.56 18.27
CA LEU A 225 9.31 13.22 17.02
C LEU A 225 10.27 12.59 15.99
N LEU A 226 11.52 12.30 16.37
CA LEU A 226 12.43 11.57 15.50
C LEU A 226 11.91 10.14 15.32
N PRO A 227 11.90 9.59 14.09
CA PRO A 227 11.46 8.22 13.86
C PRO A 227 12.26 7.23 14.71
N ASP A 228 11.59 6.32 15.41
CA ASP A 228 12.24 5.20 16.11
C ASP A 228 12.66 4.16 15.06
N PRO A 229 13.96 3.88 14.87
CA PRO A 229 14.42 2.96 13.82
C PRO A 229 13.91 1.55 14.06
N GLN A 230 13.17 1.02 13.11
CA GLN A 230 12.58 -0.32 13.16
C GLN A 230 12.97 -1.14 11.94
N ARG A 231 13.22 -2.44 12.15
CA ARG A 231 13.32 -3.39 11.06
C ARG A 231 11.94 -3.58 10.42
N MET A 232 11.88 -3.56 9.10
CA MET A 232 10.65 -3.78 8.34
C MET A 232 10.50 -5.24 7.95
N TYR A 233 9.25 -5.74 8.01
CA TYR A 233 8.89 -7.10 7.65
C TYR A 233 7.78 -7.03 6.62
N LEU A 234 8.05 -7.53 5.42
CA LEU A 234 7.16 -7.50 4.27
C LEU A 234 6.89 -8.93 3.81
N ARG A 235 5.63 -9.28 3.57
CA ARG A 235 5.26 -10.56 2.97
C ARG A 235 4.18 -10.38 1.92
N PHE A 236 4.43 -10.99 0.77
CA PHE A 236 3.47 -11.13 -0.32
C PHE A 236 2.77 -12.49 -0.19
N GLY A 237 1.45 -12.48 0.01
CA GLY A 237 0.66 -13.70 0.12
C GLY A 237 0.39 -14.38 -1.22
N ALA A 238 -0.14 -15.58 -1.18
CA ALA A 238 -0.56 -16.29 -2.38
C ALA A 238 -1.65 -15.49 -3.14
N PRO A 239 -1.62 -15.50 -4.49
CA PRO A 239 -2.64 -14.85 -5.30
C PRO A 239 -4.03 -15.42 -5.03
N ILE A 240 -5.01 -14.55 -4.89
CA ILE A 240 -6.42 -14.89 -4.75
C ILE A 240 -7.07 -14.72 -6.11
N ASP A 241 -7.58 -15.84 -6.64
CA ASP A 241 -8.33 -15.83 -7.89
C ASP A 241 -9.65 -15.06 -7.73
N THR A 242 -9.95 -14.22 -8.72
CA THR A 242 -11.14 -13.38 -8.79
C THR A 242 -12.14 -13.85 -9.83
N ALA A 243 -11.84 -14.91 -10.60
CA ALA A 243 -12.76 -15.50 -11.56
C ALA A 243 -14.06 -15.93 -10.90
N LYS A 244 -15.20 -15.37 -11.37
CA LYS A 244 -16.49 -15.62 -10.76
C LYS A 244 -17.05 -16.98 -11.16
N PRO A 245 -17.36 -17.87 -10.20
CA PRO A 245 -18.04 -19.14 -10.51
C PRO A 245 -19.41 -18.90 -11.18
N ALA A 246 -19.75 -19.73 -12.17
CA ALA A 246 -20.92 -19.54 -13.02
C ALA A 246 -22.27 -19.40 -12.27
N ARG A 247 -22.40 -20.07 -11.11
CA ARG A 247 -23.66 -20.10 -10.33
C ARG A 247 -23.68 -19.10 -9.17
N THR A 248 -22.66 -18.26 -9.00
CA THR A 248 -22.57 -17.31 -7.87
C THR A 248 -23.11 -15.95 -8.30
N GLN A 249 -23.90 -15.30 -7.42
CA GLN A 249 -24.34 -13.91 -7.65
C GLN A 249 -23.16 -12.94 -7.52
N ALA A 250 -23.16 -11.86 -8.29
CA ALA A 250 -22.06 -10.92 -8.38
C ALA A 250 -21.71 -10.27 -7.02
N ASP A 251 -22.74 -9.81 -6.29
CA ASP A 251 -22.55 -9.15 -4.99
C ASP A 251 -22.02 -10.11 -3.91
N GLN A 252 -22.49 -11.36 -3.94
CA GLN A 252 -22.00 -12.39 -3.03
C GLN A 252 -20.54 -12.74 -3.33
N TRP A 253 -20.17 -12.82 -4.62
CA TRP A 253 -18.80 -13.09 -5.01
C TRP A 253 -17.85 -11.93 -4.65
N GLU A 254 -18.27 -10.69 -4.87
CA GLU A 254 -17.52 -9.50 -4.44
C GLU A 254 -17.23 -9.54 -2.93
N LEU A 255 -18.24 -9.87 -2.12
CA LEU A 255 -18.09 -9.98 -0.67
C LEU A 255 -17.17 -11.13 -0.28
N ASP A 256 -17.24 -12.28 -0.97
CA ASP A 256 -16.36 -13.42 -0.71
C ASP A 256 -14.90 -13.07 -1.04
N VAL A 257 -14.62 -12.52 -2.21
CA VAL A 257 -13.27 -12.07 -2.60
C VAL A 257 -12.73 -11.06 -1.60
N LYS A 258 -13.53 -10.06 -1.21
CA LYS A 258 -13.16 -9.07 -0.19
C LYS A 258 -12.81 -9.75 1.14
N ASN A 259 -13.65 -10.69 1.62
CA ASN A 259 -13.45 -11.36 2.91
C ASN A 259 -12.24 -12.31 2.88
N ARG A 260 -12.01 -13.01 1.76
CA ARG A 260 -10.81 -13.85 1.56
C ARG A 260 -9.55 -13.00 1.60
N THR A 261 -9.54 -11.87 0.91
CA THR A 261 -8.40 -10.94 0.91
C THR A 261 -8.13 -10.38 2.30
N GLN A 262 -9.17 -9.96 3.03
CA GLN A 262 -9.03 -9.42 4.38
C GLN A 262 -8.45 -10.47 5.34
N ARG A 263 -9.01 -11.69 5.35
CA ARG A 263 -8.50 -12.79 6.19
C ARG A 263 -7.06 -13.16 5.86
N ALA A 264 -6.70 -13.21 4.57
CA ALA A 264 -5.34 -13.49 4.17
C ALA A 264 -4.36 -12.41 4.66
N LEU A 265 -4.73 -11.14 4.54
CA LEU A 265 -3.90 -10.03 5.04
C LEU A 265 -3.80 -10.03 6.57
N GLU A 266 -4.89 -10.28 7.29
CA GLU A 266 -4.89 -10.42 8.76
C GLU A 266 -3.98 -11.57 9.22
N ALA A 267 -4.01 -12.70 8.54
CA ALA A 267 -3.12 -13.83 8.81
C ALA A 267 -1.65 -13.47 8.57
N ILE A 268 -1.33 -12.82 7.45
CA ILE A 268 0.03 -12.34 7.15
C ILE A 268 0.53 -11.40 8.25
N LEU A 269 -0.29 -10.43 8.66
CA LEU A 269 0.09 -9.49 9.72
C LEU A 269 0.33 -10.21 11.06
N ALA A 270 -0.53 -11.15 11.44
CA ALA A 270 -0.37 -11.93 12.66
C ALA A 270 0.92 -12.76 12.65
N ASP A 271 1.25 -13.39 11.52
CA ASP A 271 2.48 -14.17 11.35
C ASP A 271 3.73 -13.29 11.42
N LEU A 272 3.73 -12.15 10.73
CA LEU A 272 4.84 -11.21 10.74
C LEU A 272 5.05 -10.58 12.12
N LEU A 273 3.99 -10.34 12.89
CA LEU A 273 4.09 -9.85 14.26
C LEU A 273 4.77 -10.87 15.17
N ARG A 274 4.37 -12.16 15.10
CA ARG A 274 5.04 -13.23 15.85
C ARG A 274 6.51 -13.35 15.47
N LEU A 275 6.81 -13.37 14.17
CA LEU A 275 8.18 -13.42 13.67
C LEU A 275 9.03 -12.24 14.17
N ARG A 276 8.45 -11.04 14.21
CA ARG A 276 9.10 -9.85 14.72
C ARG A 276 9.35 -9.92 16.23
N GLU A 277 8.44 -10.50 17.01
CA GLU A 277 8.62 -10.70 18.47
C GLU A 277 9.85 -11.56 18.76
N ASP A 278 10.07 -12.59 17.96
CA ASP A 278 11.19 -13.53 18.11
C ASP A 278 12.51 -13.00 17.50
N ASP A 279 12.46 -11.89 16.76
CA ASP A 279 13.65 -11.35 16.06
C ASP A 279 14.49 -10.44 16.97
N PRO A 280 15.74 -10.83 17.33
CA PRO A 280 16.62 -10.00 18.14
C PRO A 280 17.09 -8.74 17.41
N TYR A 281 16.97 -8.67 16.06
CA TYR A 281 17.35 -7.51 15.23
C TYR A 281 16.20 -6.54 14.97
N ARG A 282 15.00 -6.75 15.53
CA ARG A 282 13.80 -5.96 15.26
C ARG A 282 13.97 -4.44 15.42
N ASN A 283 14.81 -4.00 16.35
CA ASN A 283 15.13 -2.59 16.62
C ASN A 283 16.44 -2.14 15.96
N LEU A 284 16.88 -2.83 14.90
CA LEU A 284 18.11 -2.57 14.17
C LEU A 284 19.38 -2.52 15.07
N ASN A 285 19.39 -3.26 16.18
CA ASN A 285 20.55 -3.35 17.06
C ASN A 285 21.73 -3.98 16.32
N PRO A 286 22.85 -3.26 16.11
CA PRO A 286 24.00 -3.76 15.33
C PRO A 286 24.57 -5.07 15.88
N PHE A 287 24.57 -5.27 17.20
CA PHE A 287 25.08 -6.48 17.85
C PHE A 287 24.18 -7.72 17.62
N ALA A 288 22.92 -7.52 17.22
CA ALA A 288 21.99 -8.59 16.91
C ALA A 288 21.92 -8.90 15.40
N ARG A 289 22.59 -8.12 14.53
CA ARG A 289 22.50 -8.20 13.07
C ARG A 289 22.76 -9.62 12.53
N GLY A 290 23.73 -10.33 13.09
CA GLY A 290 24.07 -11.72 12.68
C GLY A 290 22.98 -12.74 12.99
N ARG A 291 22.11 -12.45 13.97
CA ARG A 291 21.02 -13.31 14.44
C ARG A 291 19.64 -12.88 13.90
N ALA A 292 19.61 -11.91 12.97
CA ALA A 292 18.38 -11.48 12.34
C ALA A 292 17.65 -12.64 11.67
N VAL A 293 16.35 -12.79 11.91
CA VAL A 293 15.51 -13.82 11.28
C VAL A 293 15.54 -13.63 9.76
N ARG A 294 15.60 -14.73 9.01
CA ARG A 294 15.65 -14.72 7.53
C ARG A 294 14.44 -15.48 6.96
N PRO A 295 13.96 -15.13 5.76
CA PRO A 295 12.99 -15.95 5.03
C PRO A 295 13.52 -17.36 4.78
N ALA A 296 12.63 -18.35 4.76
CA ALA A 296 12.99 -19.75 4.58
C ALA A 296 13.76 -20.01 3.28
N ALA A 297 13.37 -19.36 2.17
CA ALA A 297 14.05 -19.49 0.88
C ALA A 297 15.49 -18.92 0.88
N ALA A 298 15.79 -17.92 1.73
CA ALA A 298 17.13 -17.36 1.87
C ALA A 298 18.03 -18.19 2.80
N ALA A 299 17.46 -19.05 3.66
CA ALA A 299 18.19 -19.92 4.56
C ALA A 299 18.79 -21.15 3.83
N SER A 300 18.24 -21.54 2.68
CA SER A 300 18.70 -22.67 1.86
C SER A 300 19.82 -22.29 0.88
N ALA A 301 20.14 -20.99 0.71
CA ALA A 301 21.14 -20.47 -0.22
C ALA A 301 22.46 -20.03 0.47
N SER A 302 22.60 -20.21 1.76
CA SER A 302 23.80 -19.92 2.56
C SER A 302 24.40 -21.21 3.11
#